data_85d49d65dfdef64fa0d1b57b7a1dbfff
#
_entry.id   85d49d65dfdef64fa0d1b57b7a1dbfff
#
_cell.length_a   1.000
_cell.length_b   1.000
_cell.length_c   1.000
_cell.angle_alpha   90.00
_cell.angle_beta   90.00
_cell.angle_gamma   90.00
#
_symmetry.space_group_name_H-M   'P 1'
#
loop_
_entity.id
_entity.type
_entity.pdbx_description
1 polymer ?
#
loop_
_entity_poly.entity_id
_entity_poly.type
_entity_poly.pdbx_seq_one_letter_code
_entity_poly.pdbx_strand_id
1 'polypeptide(L)'
;MTLAELKTRCVQQGFQYAYGVFKNEVEPPHLIAICRETNNFMADNKVYDKDIPIQLDYTYLDKDVEEQNKIENNILGDIAWNKTEETYLSEEKVWQVSYFFEIKEEN
;
A
#
# COMPACT_ATOMS: atom_id res chain seq x y z
N MET A 1 -4.37 11.57 -3.89
CA MET A 1 -3.61 11.22 -2.68
C MET A 1 -2.13 11.22 -3.00
N THR A 2 -1.33 11.75 -2.14
CA THR A 2 0.12 11.74 -2.28
C THR A 2 0.71 10.63 -1.42
N LEU A 3 1.99 10.37 -1.58
CA LEU A 3 2.65 9.34 -0.77
C LEU A 3 2.65 9.73 0.72
N ALA A 4 2.82 11.02 1.00
CA ALA A 4 2.76 11.49 2.38
C ALA A 4 1.38 11.29 3.00
N GLU A 5 0.33 11.51 2.20
CA GLU A 5 -1.01 11.28 2.67
C GLU A 5 -1.29 9.81 2.90
N LEU A 6 -0.73 8.93 2.07
CA LEU A 6 -0.88 7.48 2.26
C LEU A 6 -0.31 7.09 3.62
N LYS A 7 0.89 7.56 3.93
CA LYS A 7 1.51 7.26 5.23
C LYS A 7 0.64 7.78 6.37
N THR A 8 0.15 9.00 6.25
CA THR A 8 -0.68 9.61 7.30
C THR A 8 -1.94 8.79 7.52
N ARG A 9 -2.60 8.38 6.44
CA ARG A 9 -3.82 7.60 6.56
C ARG A 9 -3.57 6.24 7.21
N CYS A 10 -2.47 5.57 6.84
CA CYS A 10 -2.13 4.28 7.43
C CYS A 10 -1.86 4.41 8.93
N VAL A 11 -1.11 5.40 9.31
CA VAL A 11 -0.77 5.61 10.72
C VAL A 11 -2.02 6.01 11.53
N GLN A 12 -2.89 6.83 10.94
CA GLN A 12 -4.10 7.23 11.63
C GLN A 12 -5.05 6.06 11.89
N GLN A 13 -5.01 5.04 11.04
CA GLN A 13 -5.83 3.87 11.24
C GLN A 13 -5.17 2.85 12.18
N GLY A 14 -4.02 3.20 12.73
CA GLY A 14 -3.36 2.34 13.71
C GLY A 14 -2.44 1.30 13.13
N PHE A 15 -2.11 1.39 11.83
CA PHE A 15 -1.24 0.38 11.25
C PHE A 15 0.23 0.75 11.34
N GLN A 16 1.08 -0.26 11.48
CA GLN A 16 2.50 -0.08 11.31
C GLN A 16 2.73 0.04 9.81
N TYR A 17 3.47 1.03 9.39
CA TYR A 17 3.64 1.32 7.98
C TYR A 17 5.09 1.60 7.64
N ALA A 18 5.55 1.11 6.50
CA ALA A 18 6.85 1.48 5.97
C ALA A 18 6.77 1.59 4.46
N TYR A 19 7.66 2.38 3.88
CA TYR A 19 7.80 2.41 2.45
C TYR A 19 9.02 1.55 2.14
N GLY A 20 8.82 0.52 1.35
CA GLY A 20 9.89 -0.39 0.94
C GLY A 20 10.14 -1.50 1.93
N VAL A 21 10.66 -1.18 3.07
CA VAL A 21 11.00 -2.20 4.05
C VAL A 21 11.04 -1.56 5.43
N PHE A 22 10.77 -2.34 6.47
CA PHE A 22 10.95 -1.87 7.82
C PHE A 22 12.42 -1.99 8.19
N LYS A 23 12.96 -1.00 8.91
CA LYS A 23 14.36 -1.05 9.30
C LYS A 23 14.62 -2.13 10.34
N ASN A 24 13.64 -2.40 11.17
CA ASN A 24 13.75 -3.45 12.16
C ASN A 24 12.63 -4.45 11.93
N GLU A 25 12.76 -5.63 12.48
CA GLU A 25 11.72 -6.62 12.32
C GLU A 25 10.45 -6.16 13.00
N VAL A 26 9.33 -6.25 12.31
CA VAL A 26 8.05 -5.79 12.82
C VAL A 26 7.06 -6.93 12.70
N GLU A 27 6.32 -7.19 13.76
CA GLU A 27 5.35 -8.26 13.73
C GLU A 27 4.07 -7.82 13.04
N PRO A 28 3.37 -8.74 12.34
CA PRO A 28 2.09 -8.42 11.71
C PRO A 28 1.05 -8.07 12.79
N PRO A 29 0.04 -7.30 12.44
CA PRO A 29 -0.24 -6.84 11.08
C PRO A 29 0.55 -5.59 10.72
N HIS A 30 0.89 -5.45 9.46
CA HIS A 30 1.59 -4.25 9.02
C HIS A 30 1.34 -4.00 7.53
N LEU A 31 1.67 -2.79 7.10
CA LEU A 31 1.52 -2.36 5.73
C LEU A 31 2.87 -1.90 5.18
N ILE A 32 3.19 -2.35 3.97
CA ILE A 32 4.39 -1.88 3.28
C ILE A 32 3.98 -1.40 1.91
N ALA A 33 4.36 -0.18 1.57
CA ALA A 33 4.07 0.39 0.26
C ALA A 33 5.33 0.40 -0.60
N ILE A 34 5.18 0.09 -1.87
CA ILE A 34 6.28 0.22 -2.80
C ILE A 34 5.73 0.82 -4.09
N CYS A 35 6.60 1.51 -4.82
CA CYS A 35 6.24 2.04 -6.11
C CYS A 35 6.55 0.97 -7.14
N ARG A 36 5.58 0.61 -7.97
CA ARG A 36 5.80 -0.39 -8.98
C ARG A 36 6.44 0.27 -10.20
N GLU A 37 7.05 -0.54 -11.01
CA GLU A 37 7.65 -0.03 -12.23
C GLU A 37 6.58 0.54 -13.12
N THR A 38 6.92 1.65 -13.78
CA THR A 38 5.96 2.25 -14.63
C THR A 38 6.54 2.35 -16.00
N ASN A 39 5.75 2.33 -17.02
CA ASN A 39 6.23 2.42 -18.35
C ASN A 39 6.18 3.81 -18.79
N ASN A 40 6.17 4.77 -17.92
CA ASN A 40 6.03 6.02 -18.31
C ASN A 40 7.28 6.59 -18.55
N PHE A 41 7.83 6.73 -19.63
CA PHE A 41 8.98 7.21 -19.76
C PHE A 41 9.07 8.49 -20.05
N MET A 42 8.49 9.19 -19.95
CA MET A 42 8.74 10.46 -20.04
C MET A 42 9.16 10.81 -21.25
N ALA A 43 8.66 10.30 -22.16
CA ALA A 43 8.99 10.67 -23.42
C ALA A 43 8.94 12.13 -23.66
N ASP A 44 8.12 12.85 -23.02
CA ASP A 44 8.05 14.25 -23.28
C ASP A 44 8.65 15.03 -22.17
N ASN A 45 9.17 14.44 -21.19
CA ASN A 45 9.78 15.14 -20.11
C ASN A 45 8.88 16.11 -19.41
N LYS A 46 7.60 16.04 -19.54
CA LYS A 46 6.77 16.96 -18.86
C LYS A 46 6.02 16.25 -17.81
N VAL A 47 6.06 16.76 -16.63
CA VAL A 47 5.46 16.10 -15.58
C VAL A 47 4.49 16.98 -14.97
N TYR A 48 3.28 16.99 -15.42
CA TYR A 48 2.34 17.84 -14.81
C TYR A 48 1.54 17.03 -13.81
N ASP A 49 1.00 15.94 -14.12
CA ASP A 49 0.21 15.17 -13.22
C ASP A 49 0.71 13.78 -13.34
N LYS A 50 1.65 13.40 -12.52
CA LYS A 50 2.22 12.11 -12.63
C LYS A 50 1.47 11.14 -11.76
N ASP A 51 0.99 10.07 -12.34
CA ASP A 51 0.35 9.01 -11.57
C ASP A 51 1.39 7.95 -11.26
N ILE A 52 1.51 7.63 -10.00
CA ILE A 52 2.51 6.68 -9.54
C ILE A 52 1.81 5.41 -9.11
N PRO A 53 2.12 4.27 -9.75
CA PRO A 53 1.49 3.01 -9.36
C PRO A 53 2.09 2.49 -8.06
N ILE A 54 1.25 2.21 -7.11
CA ILE A 54 1.64 1.76 -5.78
C ILE A 54 1.10 0.36 -5.53
N GLN A 55 1.91 -0.43 -4.86
CA GLN A 55 1.48 -1.71 -4.32
C GLN A 55 1.57 -1.59 -2.81
N LEU A 56 0.46 -1.80 -2.12
CA LEU A 56 0.42 -1.76 -0.66
C LEU A 56 0.18 -3.16 -0.17
N ASP A 57 1.19 -3.73 0.49
CA ASP A 57 1.11 -5.10 0.98
C ASP A 57 0.62 -5.12 2.42
N TYR A 58 -0.49 -5.78 2.64
CA TYR A 58 -1.06 -5.95 3.98
C TYR A 58 -0.75 -7.36 4.43
N THR A 59 0.03 -7.48 5.50
CA THR A 59 0.46 -8.77 6.05
C THR A 59 -0.19 -8.97 7.41
N TYR A 60 -0.76 -10.13 7.64
CA TYR A 60 -1.48 -10.40 8.88
C TYR A 60 -1.38 -11.87 9.28
N LEU A 61 -1.64 -12.15 10.55
CA LEU A 61 -1.59 -13.53 11.04
C LEU A 61 -2.99 -14.14 11.00
N ASP A 62 -3.99 -13.42 11.50
CA ASP A 62 -5.34 -13.92 11.53
C ASP A 62 -6.26 -12.97 10.78
N LYS A 63 -7.22 -13.51 10.07
CA LYS A 63 -8.14 -12.69 9.30
C LYS A 63 -8.94 -11.77 10.20
N ASP A 64 -8.90 -10.49 9.91
CA ASP A 64 -9.64 -9.50 10.65
C ASP A 64 -10.39 -8.62 9.65
N VAL A 65 -11.67 -8.85 9.50
CA VAL A 65 -12.48 -8.16 8.53
C VAL A 65 -12.55 -6.67 8.83
N GLU A 66 -12.59 -6.29 10.10
CA GLU A 66 -12.65 -4.88 10.45
C GLU A 66 -11.36 -4.17 10.06
N GLU A 67 -10.22 -4.82 10.27
CA GLU A 67 -8.94 -4.25 9.91
C GLU A 67 -8.83 -4.08 8.40
N GLN A 68 -9.26 -5.08 7.65
CA GLN A 68 -9.24 -5.02 6.22
C GLN A 68 -10.19 -3.94 5.70
N ASN A 69 -11.33 -3.76 6.34
CA ASN A 69 -12.26 -2.71 5.99
C ASN A 69 -11.68 -1.32 6.25
N LYS A 70 -10.85 -1.16 7.27
CA LYS A 70 -10.19 0.12 7.50
C LYS A 70 -9.28 0.47 6.33
N ILE A 71 -8.58 -0.52 5.78
CA ILE A 71 -7.73 -0.28 4.63
C ILE A 71 -8.58 0.13 3.44
N GLU A 72 -9.62 -0.63 3.17
CA GLU A 72 -10.41 -0.44 1.95
C GLU A 72 -11.30 0.80 2.00
N ASN A 73 -11.84 1.13 3.16
CA ASN A 73 -12.76 2.25 3.29
C ASN A 73 -12.12 3.52 3.81
N ASN A 74 -11.19 3.43 4.74
CA ASN A 74 -10.64 4.63 5.36
C ASN A 74 -9.30 5.07 4.79
N ILE A 75 -8.55 4.16 4.22
CA ILE A 75 -7.28 4.52 3.59
C ILE A 75 -7.47 4.71 2.09
N LEU A 76 -8.12 3.76 1.44
CA LEU A 76 -8.29 3.76 -0.01
C LEU A 76 -9.70 4.11 -0.49
N GLY A 77 -10.55 4.60 0.39
CA GLY A 77 -11.97 4.73 0.09
C GLY A 77 -12.31 5.77 -0.95
N ASP A 78 -11.43 6.73 -1.22
CA ASP A 78 -11.69 7.78 -2.19
C ASP A 78 -10.92 7.60 -3.50
N ILE A 79 -10.30 6.44 -3.71
CA ILE A 79 -9.56 6.18 -4.95
C ILE A 79 -9.94 4.80 -5.47
N ALA A 80 -9.65 4.57 -6.73
CA ALA A 80 -9.87 3.26 -7.33
C ALA A 80 -8.74 2.31 -6.96
N TRP A 81 -9.05 1.08 -6.63
CA TRP A 81 -8.04 0.11 -6.27
C TRP A 81 -8.46 -1.30 -6.65
N ASN A 82 -7.48 -2.18 -6.75
CA ASN A 82 -7.70 -3.60 -6.96
C ASN A 82 -6.90 -4.34 -5.91
N LYS A 83 -7.21 -5.58 -5.66
CA LYS A 83 -6.42 -6.38 -4.72
C LYS A 83 -6.27 -7.80 -5.22
N THR A 84 -5.26 -8.48 -4.71
CA THR A 84 -5.00 -9.87 -5.03
C THR A 84 -5.82 -10.77 -4.12
N GLU A 85 -5.74 -12.07 -4.35
CA GLU A 85 -6.30 -13.03 -3.44
C GLU A 85 -5.43 -13.06 -2.19
N GLU A 86 -5.96 -13.57 -1.12
CA GLU A 86 -5.20 -13.79 0.09
C GLU A 86 -4.23 -14.92 -0.16
N THR A 87 -2.96 -14.72 0.12
CA THR A 87 -1.92 -15.70 -0.11
C THR A 87 -1.22 -16.02 1.21
N TYR A 88 -1.07 -17.30 1.50
CA TYR A 88 -0.35 -17.70 2.71
C TYR A 88 1.11 -17.89 2.38
N LEU A 89 1.98 -17.18 3.09
CA LEU A 89 3.42 -17.29 2.91
C LEU A 89 3.94 -18.26 3.95
N SER A 90 4.13 -19.51 3.53
CA SER A 90 4.39 -20.59 4.47
C SER A 90 5.71 -20.46 5.22
N GLU A 91 6.70 -19.82 4.61
CA GLU A 91 7.98 -19.69 5.30
C GLU A 91 7.86 -18.69 6.45
N GLU A 92 7.14 -17.60 6.25
CA GLU A 92 6.97 -16.62 7.29
C GLU A 92 5.76 -16.91 8.16
N LYS A 93 4.91 -17.84 7.73
CA LYS A 93 3.69 -18.21 8.44
C LYS A 93 2.75 -17.02 8.61
N VAL A 94 2.56 -16.26 7.55
CA VAL A 94 1.67 -15.10 7.55
C VAL A 94 0.84 -15.10 6.29
N TRP A 95 -0.26 -14.34 6.30
CA TRP A 95 -1.09 -14.13 5.12
C TRP A 95 -0.78 -12.76 4.54
N GLN A 96 -0.96 -12.60 3.24
CA GLN A 96 -0.71 -11.33 2.60
C GLN A 96 -1.74 -11.06 1.51
N VAL A 97 -2.17 -9.80 1.43
CA VAL A 97 -3.00 -9.30 0.36
C VAL A 97 -2.31 -8.05 -0.16
N SER A 98 -2.22 -7.91 -1.47
CA SER A 98 -1.62 -6.72 -2.06
C SER A 98 -2.71 -5.88 -2.70
N TYR A 99 -2.70 -4.58 -2.42
CA TYR A 99 -3.61 -3.61 -3.01
C TYR A 99 -2.86 -2.82 -4.06
N PHE A 100 -3.48 -2.59 -5.20
CA PHE A 100 -2.86 -1.85 -6.29
C PHE A 100 -3.68 -0.63 -6.61
N PHE A 101 -3.04 0.52 -6.66
CA PHE A 101 -3.71 1.79 -6.96
C PHE A 101 -2.69 2.82 -7.44
N GLU A 102 -3.16 3.97 -7.82
CA GLU A 102 -2.27 5.05 -8.26
C GLU A 102 -2.44 6.24 -7.35
N ILE A 103 -1.35 6.93 -7.11
CA ILE A 103 -1.37 8.15 -6.32
C ILE A 103 -0.74 9.25 -7.16
N LYS A 104 -0.87 10.48 -6.69
CA LYS A 104 -0.28 11.62 -7.40
C LYS A 104 1.04 11.98 -6.77
N GLU A 105 1.96 12.40 -7.63
CA GLU A 105 3.21 12.87 -7.13
C GLU A 105 3.07 14.35 -6.90
N GLU A 106 3.56 14.86 -5.76
CA GLU A 106 3.46 16.24 -5.47
C GLU A 106 4.70 16.90 -5.93
N ASN A 107 4.61 18.02 -6.57
CA ASN A 107 5.78 18.75 -7.06
C ASN A 107 6.22 19.82 -6.09
#